data_9700731daebb1b06b8cd26de50b72649
#
_entry.id   9700731daebb1b06b8cd26de50b72649
#
_cell.length_a   1.000
_cell.length_b   1.000
_cell.length_c   1.000
_cell.angle_alpha   90.00
_cell.angle_beta   90.00
_cell.angle_gamma   90.00
#
_symmetry.space_group_name_H-M   'P 1'
#
loop_
_entity.id
_entity.type
_entity.pdbx_description
1 polymer ?
#
loop_
_entity_poly.entity_id
_entity_poly.type
_entity_poly.pdbx_seq_one_letter_code
_entity_poly.pdbx_strand_id
1 'polypeptide(L)'
;DIGAEPLPIVNCGMSCQYNAAEVVPLEELDSYIQDAIDLIEFANGAVTTKWGKVRADMGHPAPFNLKFIGIGNEQWGSEYPERLEPFMKAIRKAHPEIKIIGSSGPDSEGKQFEYLWPEMKRLKADLVDEHFYRPESWFLSQGARYDNYDRKGPKVFAGEYACHPRNRKNNFESALCEAAFMTGFERNADVVHMCTYAPLFAHVEGWQWRPDLIWF
;
A
#
# COMPACT_ATOMS: atom_id res chain seq x y z
N ASP A 1 6.93 -16.79 10.83
CA ASP A 1 7.12 -17.31 12.20
C ASP A 1 6.24 -16.60 13.24
N ILE A 2 5.66 -15.45 12.92
CA ILE A 2 4.73 -14.69 13.80
C ILE A 2 3.27 -14.82 13.37
N GLY A 3 2.96 -15.64 12.37
CA GLY A 3 1.60 -15.81 11.83
C GLY A 3 1.09 -14.67 10.97
N ALA A 4 1.94 -13.71 10.57
CA ALA A 4 1.57 -12.62 9.68
C ALA A 4 1.50 -13.09 8.22
N GLU A 5 0.55 -12.55 7.46
CA GLU A 5 0.49 -12.72 6.00
C GLU A 5 1.34 -11.65 5.30
N PRO A 6 2.10 -12.00 4.23
CA PRO A 6 2.89 -11.01 3.51
C PRO A 6 2.02 -10.12 2.61
N LEU A 7 2.36 -8.84 2.55
CA LEU A 7 1.83 -7.87 1.60
C LEU A 7 2.99 -6.98 1.14
N PRO A 8 3.72 -7.38 0.10
CA PRO A 8 4.79 -6.56 -0.45
C PRO A 8 4.26 -5.41 -1.29
N ILE A 9 4.98 -4.28 -1.25
CA ILE A 9 4.81 -3.17 -2.18
C ILE A 9 6.10 -3.04 -2.96
N VAL A 10 6.03 -3.14 -4.29
CA VAL A 10 7.19 -3.19 -5.17
C VAL A 10 7.36 -1.91 -5.98
N ASN A 11 8.59 -1.65 -6.40
CA ASN A 11 8.93 -0.51 -7.24
C ASN A 11 8.30 -0.65 -8.63
N CYS A 12 7.69 0.43 -9.11
CA CYS A 12 7.07 0.52 -10.43
C CYS A 12 7.94 1.25 -11.47
N GLY A 13 9.25 1.35 -11.26
CA GLY A 13 10.15 2.12 -12.11
C GLY A 13 10.12 3.63 -11.83
N MET A 14 9.70 4.02 -10.64
CA MET A 14 9.67 5.41 -10.19
C MET A 14 10.30 5.52 -8.81
N SER A 15 11.23 6.43 -8.64
CA SER A 15 11.75 6.80 -7.32
C SER A 15 10.76 7.71 -6.59
N CYS A 16 10.99 7.92 -5.28
CA CYS A 16 10.18 8.85 -4.48
C CYS A 16 10.21 10.25 -5.10
N GLN A 17 9.04 10.76 -5.49
CA GLN A 17 8.91 12.05 -6.19
C GLN A 17 9.14 13.25 -5.26
N TYR A 18 9.11 13.06 -3.94
CA TYR A 18 9.58 14.07 -2.98
C TYR A 18 11.11 14.14 -2.87
N ASN A 19 11.83 13.18 -3.48
CA ASN A 19 13.29 13.08 -3.43
C ASN A 19 13.90 13.23 -4.84
N ALA A 20 14.33 12.14 -5.48
CA ALA A 20 14.98 12.18 -6.79
C ALA A 20 14.01 12.34 -7.96
N ALA A 21 12.80 11.86 -7.83
CA ALA A 21 11.77 11.83 -8.87
C ALA A 21 12.23 11.21 -10.20
N GLU A 22 13.19 10.29 -10.13
CA GLU A 22 13.69 9.57 -11.30
C GLU A 22 12.65 8.59 -11.80
N VAL A 23 12.52 8.50 -13.11
CA VAL A 23 11.55 7.66 -13.79
C VAL A 23 12.27 6.81 -14.84
N VAL A 24 12.17 5.50 -14.72
CA VAL A 24 12.73 4.55 -15.69
C VAL A 24 11.99 4.68 -17.03
N PRO A 25 12.66 4.66 -18.19
CA PRO A 25 12.00 4.57 -19.49
C PRO A 25 11.03 3.39 -19.57
N LEU A 26 9.88 3.57 -20.26
CA LEU A 26 8.86 2.51 -20.35
C LEU A 26 9.40 1.22 -21.01
N GLU A 27 10.33 1.34 -21.94
CA GLU A 27 11.02 0.23 -22.61
C GLU A 27 11.91 -0.60 -21.69
N GLU A 28 12.28 -0.06 -20.53
CA GLU A 28 13.06 -0.77 -19.51
C GLU A 28 12.23 -1.33 -18.36
N LEU A 29 10.91 -1.16 -18.42
CA LEU A 29 10.00 -1.54 -17.35
C LEU A 29 9.86 -3.07 -17.17
N ASP A 30 10.16 -3.85 -18.20
CA ASP A 30 9.99 -5.31 -18.21
C ASP A 30 10.78 -6.00 -17.08
N SER A 31 11.94 -5.48 -16.70
CA SER A 31 12.74 -6.04 -15.59
C SER A 31 12.02 -5.87 -14.23
N TYR A 32 11.40 -4.73 -13.99
CA TYR A 32 10.63 -4.46 -12.77
C TYR A 32 9.35 -5.30 -12.71
N ILE A 33 8.70 -5.51 -13.86
CA ILE A 33 7.53 -6.38 -13.96
C ILE A 33 7.92 -7.83 -13.68
N GLN A 34 9.07 -8.27 -14.21
CA GLN A 34 9.57 -9.61 -13.95
C GLN A 34 9.92 -9.81 -12.48
N ASP A 35 10.52 -8.83 -11.82
CA ASP A 35 10.81 -8.87 -10.38
C ASP A 35 9.53 -9.05 -9.55
N ALA A 36 8.43 -8.39 -9.92
CA ALA A 36 7.15 -8.57 -9.25
C ALA A 36 6.60 -10.00 -9.44
N ILE A 37 6.72 -10.56 -10.65
CA ILE A 37 6.29 -11.94 -10.95
C ILE A 37 7.19 -12.94 -10.20
N ASP A 38 8.50 -12.73 -10.20
CA ASP A 38 9.47 -13.57 -9.49
C ASP A 38 9.22 -13.57 -7.99
N LEU A 39 8.86 -12.41 -7.42
CA LEU A 39 8.47 -12.31 -6.00
C LEU A 39 7.21 -13.12 -5.68
N ILE A 40 6.20 -13.09 -6.54
CA ILE A 40 5.00 -13.90 -6.37
C ILE A 40 5.35 -15.40 -6.47
N GLU A 41 6.19 -15.80 -7.43
CA GLU A 41 6.66 -17.18 -7.53
C GLU A 41 7.49 -17.57 -6.30
N PHE A 42 8.36 -16.68 -5.81
CA PHE A 42 9.09 -16.94 -4.55
C PHE A 42 8.12 -17.19 -3.40
N ALA A 43 7.12 -16.37 -3.23
CA ALA A 43 6.16 -16.50 -2.13
C ALA A 43 5.27 -17.75 -2.25
N ASN A 44 4.75 -18.02 -3.44
CA ASN A 44 3.66 -18.99 -3.64
C ASN A 44 4.04 -20.19 -4.52
N GLY A 45 5.12 -20.11 -5.30
CA GLY A 45 5.50 -21.12 -6.27
C GLY A 45 5.80 -22.49 -5.62
N ALA A 46 5.54 -23.55 -6.38
CA ALA A 46 5.90 -24.90 -5.97
C ALA A 46 7.42 -25.03 -5.81
N VAL A 47 7.90 -25.93 -4.94
CA VAL A 47 9.33 -26.18 -4.71
C VAL A 47 10.08 -26.66 -5.96
N THR A 48 9.36 -27.01 -7.03
CA THR A 48 9.91 -27.38 -8.32
C THR A 48 10.14 -26.20 -9.27
N THR A 49 9.60 -25.02 -8.96
CA THR A 49 9.85 -23.80 -9.72
C THR A 49 11.15 -23.15 -9.29
N LYS A 50 11.68 -22.22 -10.09
CA LYS A 50 12.94 -21.54 -9.81
C LYS A 50 12.94 -20.89 -8.43
N TRP A 51 11.99 -20.01 -8.19
CA TRP A 51 11.95 -19.20 -6.98
C TRP A 51 11.30 -19.93 -5.79
N GLY A 52 10.35 -20.83 -6.04
CA GLY A 52 9.81 -21.72 -5.01
C GLY A 52 10.88 -22.66 -4.45
N LYS A 53 11.84 -23.10 -5.30
CA LYS A 53 13.01 -23.86 -4.83
C LYS A 53 13.91 -23.01 -3.94
N VAL A 54 14.20 -21.76 -4.30
CA VAL A 54 15.00 -20.84 -3.48
C VAL A 54 14.37 -20.67 -2.09
N ARG A 55 13.06 -20.41 -2.03
CA ARG A 55 12.32 -20.36 -0.76
C ARG A 55 12.49 -21.64 0.06
N ALA A 56 12.35 -22.80 -0.56
CA ALA A 56 12.51 -24.09 0.12
C ALA A 56 13.93 -24.30 0.65
N ASP A 57 14.96 -23.96 -0.15
CA ASP A 57 16.37 -24.04 0.26
C ASP A 57 16.69 -23.08 1.43
N MET A 58 15.94 -21.99 1.58
CA MET A 58 16.00 -21.09 2.75
C MET A 58 15.28 -21.64 3.99
N GLY A 59 14.72 -22.84 3.95
CA GLY A 59 14.04 -23.50 5.07
C GLY A 59 12.51 -23.33 5.08
N HIS A 60 11.93 -22.77 4.02
CA HIS A 60 10.49 -22.52 3.91
C HIS A 60 9.87 -23.28 2.72
N PRO A 61 9.70 -24.62 2.78
CA PRO A 61 9.16 -25.39 1.67
C PRO A 61 7.67 -25.08 1.39
N ALA A 62 6.91 -24.72 2.44
CA ALA A 62 5.51 -24.33 2.28
C ALA A 62 5.37 -22.93 1.67
N PRO A 63 4.34 -22.65 0.84
CA PRO A 63 4.09 -21.32 0.33
C PRO A 63 3.69 -20.35 1.46
N PHE A 64 3.99 -19.07 1.26
CA PHE A 64 3.61 -18.02 2.18
C PHE A 64 2.16 -17.53 2.00
N ASN A 65 1.45 -18.05 0.98
CA ASN A 65 0.08 -17.70 0.67
C ASN A 65 -0.14 -16.20 0.42
N LEU A 66 0.79 -15.59 -0.33
CA LEU A 66 0.67 -14.21 -0.77
C LEU A 66 -0.66 -14.02 -1.52
N LYS A 67 -1.45 -13.03 -1.12
CA LYS A 67 -2.77 -12.73 -1.69
C LYS A 67 -2.81 -11.36 -2.37
N PHE A 68 -1.95 -10.46 -1.95
CA PHE A 68 -1.93 -9.07 -2.36
C PHE A 68 -0.53 -8.62 -2.74
N ILE A 69 -0.45 -7.74 -3.73
CA ILE A 69 0.78 -7.02 -4.09
C ILE A 69 0.45 -5.57 -4.39
N GLY A 70 1.17 -4.64 -3.78
CA GLY A 70 1.13 -3.23 -4.11
C GLY A 70 2.17 -2.89 -5.19
N ILE A 71 1.80 -2.04 -6.13
CA ILE A 71 2.67 -1.58 -7.21
C ILE A 71 2.87 -0.06 -7.09
N GLY A 72 4.08 0.34 -6.76
CA GLY A 72 4.41 1.73 -6.45
C GLY A 72 3.98 2.16 -5.04
N ASN A 73 4.61 3.20 -4.51
CA ASN A 73 4.35 3.77 -3.20
C ASN A 73 4.28 5.29 -3.29
N GLU A 74 3.13 5.87 -3.01
CA GLU A 74 2.91 7.32 -3.02
C GLU A 74 3.18 7.99 -4.38
N GLN A 75 3.28 7.28 -5.49
CA GLN A 75 3.48 7.87 -6.79
C GLN A 75 2.25 8.70 -7.21
N TRP A 76 2.54 9.79 -7.96
CA TRP A 76 1.50 10.66 -8.53
C TRP A 76 1.85 11.06 -9.97
N GLY A 77 0.90 11.78 -10.62
CA GLY A 77 1.04 12.21 -12.01
C GLY A 77 0.59 11.15 -13.00
N SER A 78 0.64 11.49 -14.29
CA SER A 78 0.22 10.61 -15.39
C SER A 78 1.16 9.42 -15.58
N GLU A 79 2.43 9.59 -15.24
CA GLU A 79 3.45 8.56 -15.36
C GLU A 79 3.14 7.31 -14.52
N TYR A 80 2.46 7.48 -13.40
CA TYR A 80 2.15 6.35 -12.53
C TYR A 80 1.12 5.38 -13.14
N PRO A 81 -0.09 5.80 -13.57
CA PRO A 81 -1.01 4.90 -14.26
C PRO A 81 -0.45 4.25 -15.52
N GLU A 82 0.40 4.97 -16.27
CA GLU A 82 1.08 4.43 -17.47
C GLU A 82 1.97 3.23 -17.14
N ARG A 83 2.60 3.23 -15.96
CA ARG A 83 3.44 2.12 -15.48
C ARG A 83 2.64 1.03 -14.79
N LEU A 84 1.66 1.40 -13.99
CA LEU A 84 0.82 0.45 -13.29
C LEU A 84 0.08 -0.51 -14.24
N GLU A 85 -0.41 -0.01 -15.38
CA GLU A 85 -1.21 -0.79 -16.32
C GLU A 85 -0.47 -2.02 -16.87
N PRO A 86 0.80 -1.94 -17.37
CA PRO A 86 1.56 -3.12 -17.80
C PRO A 86 1.85 -4.11 -16.66
N PHE A 87 2.14 -3.66 -15.44
CA PHE A 87 2.26 -4.55 -14.27
C PHE A 87 0.96 -5.33 -14.03
N MET A 88 -0.17 -4.63 -13.96
CA MET A 88 -1.46 -5.26 -13.74
C MET A 88 -1.79 -6.30 -14.82
N LYS A 89 -1.49 -5.98 -16.08
CA LYS A 89 -1.70 -6.90 -17.22
C LYS A 89 -0.83 -8.16 -17.09
N ALA A 90 0.43 -8.01 -16.77
CA ALA A 90 1.38 -9.10 -16.65
C ALA A 90 1.05 -9.99 -15.44
N ILE A 91 0.81 -9.39 -14.27
CA ILE A 91 0.47 -10.12 -13.04
C ILE A 91 -0.85 -10.87 -13.21
N ARG A 92 -1.90 -10.24 -13.72
CA ARG A 92 -3.19 -10.90 -13.96
C ARG A 92 -3.12 -12.06 -14.96
N LYS A 93 -2.18 -11.98 -15.90
CA LYS A 93 -1.94 -13.08 -16.85
C LYS A 93 -1.23 -14.26 -16.18
N ALA A 94 -0.23 -13.99 -15.35
CA ALA A 94 0.60 -15.03 -14.73
C ALA A 94 -0.02 -15.58 -13.44
N HIS A 95 -0.65 -14.70 -12.63
CA HIS A 95 -1.15 -14.95 -11.29
C HIS A 95 -2.53 -14.29 -11.09
N PRO A 96 -3.59 -14.79 -11.76
CA PRO A 96 -4.93 -14.19 -11.68
C PRO A 96 -5.56 -14.22 -10.28
N GLU A 97 -5.03 -15.04 -9.37
CA GLU A 97 -5.44 -15.13 -7.96
C GLU A 97 -4.94 -13.97 -7.10
N ILE A 98 -3.89 -13.26 -7.55
CA ILE A 98 -3.28 -12.16 -6.79
C ILE A 98 -4.07 -10.87 -7.01
N LYS A 99 -4.43 -10.23 -5.90
CA LYS A 99 -5.08 -8.91 -5.90
C LYS A 99 -4.04 -7.81 -5.95
N ILE A 100 -4.28 -6.82 -6.79
CA ILE A 100 -3.34 -5.72 -7.03
C ILE A 100 -3.83 -4.46 -6.34
N ILE A 101 -2.93 -3.84 -5.58
CA ILE A 101 -3.13 -2.57 -4.89
C ILE A 101 -2.43 -1.48 -5.68
N GLY A 102 -3.17 -0.44 -6.08
CA GLY A 102 -2.62 0.77 -6.69
C GLY A 102 -2.65 1.94 -5.71
N SER A 103 -1.74 2.89 -5.87
CA SER A 103 -1.64 4.07 -5.01
C SER A 103 -2.56 5.20 -5.46
N SER A 104 -3.17 5.90 -4.51
CA SER A 104 -3.88 7.17 -4.77
C SER A 104 -2.98 8.41 -4.61
N GLY A 105 -1.68 8.20 -4.49
CA GLY A 105 -0.71 9.25 -4.23
C GLY A 105 -0.37 9.40 -2.74
N PRO A 106 0.40 10.44 -2.39
CA PRO A 106 0.93 10.62 -1.04
C PRO A 106 -0.09 11.21 -0.05
N ASP A 107 -1.29 11.53 -0.52
CA ASP A 107 -2.31 12.19 0.28
C ASP A 107 -3.71 11.66 -0.07
N SER A 108 -4.63 11.84 0.84
CA SER A 108 -6.01 11.37 0.74
C SER A 108 -7.00 12.42 0.23
N GLU A 109 -6.52 13.53 -0.27
CA GLU A 109 -7.32 14.62 -0.84
C GLU A 109 -6.47 15.50 -1.77
N GLY A 110 -7.13 16.38 -2.53
CA GLY A 110 -6.50 17.30 -3.45
C GLY A 110 -6.20 16.71 -4.82
N LYS A 111 -5.51 17.48 -5.67
CA LYS A 111 -5.40 17.23 -7.12
C LYS A 111 -4.82 15.85 -7.48
N GLN A 112 -3.84 15.37 -6.73
CA GLN A 112 -3.21 14.07 -7.00
C GLN A 112 -4.19 12.92 -6.71
N PHE A 113 -4.82 12.96 -5.55
CA PHE A 113 -5.86 12.01 -5.16
C PHE A 113 -7.05 12.01 -6.10
N GLU A 114 -7.57 13.21 -6.43
CA GLU A 114 -8.71 13.40 -7.33
C GLU A 114 -8.43 12.92 -8.76
N TYR A 115 -7.17 12.96 -9.20
CA TYR A 115 -6.73 12.39 -10.47
C TYR A 115 -6.56 10.88 -10.41
N LEU A 116 -5.89 10.37 -9.37
CA LEU A 116 -5.49 8.95 -9.32
C LEU A 116 -6.64 8.01 -8.95
N TRP A 117 -7.58 8.43 -8.09
CA TRP A 117 -8.71 7.56 -7.74
C TRP A 117 -9.55 7.13 -8.96
N PRO A 118 -9.97 8.02 -9.88
CA PRO A 118 -10.61 7.64 -11.13
C PRO A 118 -9.74 6.71 -12.01
N GLU A 119 -8.41 6.93 -12.04
CA GLU A 119 -7.49 6.08 -12.79
C GLU A 119 -7.42 4.67 -12.20
N MET A 120 -7.36 4.52 -10.88
CA MET A 120 -7.43 3.21 -10.22
C MET A 120 -8.75 2.48 -10.55
N LYS A 121 -9.85 3.22 -10.61
CA LYS A 121 -11.14 2.70 -11.03
C LYS A 121 -11.15 2.28 -12.50
N ARG A 122 -10.57 3.08 -13.40
CA ARG A 122 -10.41 2.79 -14.84
C ARG A 122 -9.59 1.52 -15.05
N LEU A 123 -8.47 1.38 -14.35
CA LEU A 123 -7.57 0.24 -14.41
C LEU A 123 -8.13 -0.99 -13.68
N LYS A 124 -9.23 -0.84 -12.93
CA LYS A 124 -9.84 -1.90 -12.13
C LYS A 124 -8.85 -2.47 -11.10
N ALA A 125 -8.12 -1.60 -10.39
CA ALA A 125 -7.36 -2.04 -9.24
C ALA A 125 -8.28 -2.77 -8.25
N ASP A 126 -7.79 -3.80 -7.58
CA ASP A 126 -8.58 -4.52 -6.59
C ASP A 126 -8.75 -3.68 -5.33
N LEU A 127 -7.66 -3.02 -4.91
CA LEU A 127 -7.65 -2.05 -3.83
C LEU A 127 -6.92 -0.79 -4.25
N VAL A 128 -7.23 0.31 -3.55
CA VAL A 128 -6.52 1.58 -3.67
C VAL A 128 -5.91 1.90 -2.31
N ASP A 129 -4.60 2.15 -2.34
CA ASP A 129 -3.83 2.54 -1.17
C ASP A 129 -3.99 4.04 -0.91
N GLU A 130 -4.57 4.38 0.23
CA GLU A 130 -4.75 5.76 0.70
C GLU A 130 -3.80 6.05 1.85
N HIS A 131 -3.02 7.13 1.73
CA HIS A 131 -2.11 7.61 2.76
C HIS A 131 -2.60 8.93 3.34
N PHE A 132 -2.56 9.07 4.67
CA PHE A 132 -2.92 10.32 5.31
C PHE A 132 -2.21 10.56 6.64
N TYR A 133 -1.40 11.59 6.66
CA TYR A 133 -0.72 12.12 7.82
C TYR A 133 -1.29 13.51 8.11
N ARG A 134 -2.26 13.58 9.03
CA ARG A 134 -3.09 14.75 9.22
C ARG A 134 -3.20 15.14 10.71
N PRO A 135 -3.56 16.40 11.03
CA PRO A 135 -3.75 16.82 12.41
C PRO A 135 -5.02 16.23 13.03
N GLU A 136 -5.13 16.33 14.35
CA GLU A 136 -6.24 15.82 15.16
C GLU A 136 -7.61 16.27 14.64
N SER A 137 -7.73 17.56 14.28
CA SER A 137 -8.97 18.12 13.76
C SER A 137 -9.45 17.47 12.47
N TRP A 138 -8.52 17.05 11.59
CA TRP A 138 -8.85 16.33 10.38
C TRP A 138 -9.42 14.95 10.71
N PHE A 139 -8.75 14.17 11.56
CA PHE A 139 -9.22 12.83 11.95
C PHE A 139 -10.63 12.89 12.54
N LEU A 140 -10.90 13.84 13.44
CA LEU A 140 -12.22 14.01 14.04
C LEU A 140 -13.30 14.43 13.02
N SER A 141 -12.94 15.21 12.01
CA SER A 141 -13.88 15.67 10.98
C SER A 141 -14.18 14.62 9.90
N GLN A 142 -13.34 13.61 9.73
CA GLN A 142 -13.41 12.65 8.63
C GLN A 142 -14.06 11.31 9.01
N GLY A 143 -14.74 11.22 10.14
CA GLY A 143 -15.38 9.98 10.58
C GLY A 143 -16.41 9.39 9.60
N ALA A 144 -16.98 10.20 8.70
CA ALA A 144 -17.92 9.78 7.65
C ALA A 144 -17.26 9.63 6.25
N ARG A 145 -15.94 9.69 6.15
CA ARG A 145 -15.20 9.71 4.88
C ARG A 145 -15.66 8.64 3.90
N TYR A 146 -15.79 7.41 4.36
CA TYR A 146 -16.08 6.24 3.52
C TYR A 146 -17.56 5.94 3.33
N ASP A 147 -18.46 6.68 3.97
CA ASP A 147 -19.90 6.41 3.94
C ASP A 147 -20.50 6.46 2.52
N ASN A 148 -19.92 7.30 1.64
CA ASN A 148 -20.39 7.51 0.28
C ASN A 148 -19.49 6.89 -0.81
N TYR A 149 -18.49 6.07 -0.43
CA TYR A 149 -17.66 5.38 -1.41
C TYR A 149 -18.47 4.33 -2.17
N ASP A 150 -18.12 4.14 -3.45
CA ASP A 150 -18.75 3.15 -4.32
C ASP A 150 -18.47 1.73 -3.82
N ARG A 151 -19.50 1.05 -3.32
CA ARG A 151 -19.41 -0.33 -2.79
C ARG A 151 -19.03 -1.36 -3.85
N LYS A 152 -19.19 -1.04 -5.14
CA LYS A 152 -18.85 -1.91 -6.27
C LYS A 152 -17.50 -1.60 -6.90
N GLY A 153 -16.88 -0.48 -6.50
CA GLY A 153 -15.56 -0.07 -6.96
C GLY A 153 -14.42 -0.80 -6.28
N PRO A 154 -13.17 -0.38 -6.55
CA PRO A 154 -12.00 -0.83 -5.81
C PRO A 154 -12.21 -0.66 -4.30
N LYS A 155 -11.63 -1.57 -3.52
CA LYS A 155 -11.65 -1.45 -2.06
C LYS A 155 -10.53 -0.52 -1.59
N VAL A 156 -10.62 -0.06 -0.34
CA VAL A 156 -9.61 0.80 0.26
C VAL A 156 -8.66 -0.05 1.11
N PHE A 157 -7.39 0.20 0.92
CA PHE A 157 -6.33 -0.10 1.85
C PHE A 157 -5.83 1.25 2.43
N ALA A 158 -6.07 1.53 3.69
CA ALA A 158 -5.46 2.67 4.37
C ALA A 158 -4.05 2.26 4.80
N GLY A 159 -3.11 2.28 3.83
CA GLY A 159 -1.80 1.64 3.96
C GLY A 159 -0.82 2.41 4.82
N GLU A 160 -0.98 3.73 4.90
CA GLU A 160 -0.19 4.56 5.80
C GLU A 160 -1.05 5.65 6.42
N TYR A 161 -1.13 5.68 7.74
CA TYR A 161 -1.74 6.80 8.43
C TYR A 161 -1.17 6.98 9.83
N ALA A 162 -1.12 8.23 10.25
CA ALA A 162 -0.90 8.63 11.63
C ALA A 162 -1.47 10.03 11.88
N CYS A 163 -2.00 10.24 13.06
CA CYS A 163 -2.37 11.56 13.52
C CYS A 163 -1.11 12.36 13.83
N HIS A 164 -0.90 13.48 13.14
CA HIS A 164 0.26 14.36 13.29
C HIS A 164 -0.09 15.60 14.11
N PRO A 165 0.08 15.56 15.45
CA PRO A 165 -0.07 16.74 16.26
C PRO A 165 0.98 17.80 15.90
N ARG A 166 0.72 19.05 16.24
CA ARG A 166 1.59 20.17 15.89
C ARG A 166 3.07 19.98 16.29
N ASN A 167 3.31 19.27 17.38
CA ASN A 167 4.67 19.01 17.88
C ASN A 167 5.26 17.68 17.37
N ARG A 168 4.52 16.93 16.54
CA ARG A 168 4.94 15.62 16.02
C ARG A 168 5.29 14.57 17.10
N LYS A 169 4.72 14.68 18.29
CA LYS A 169 4.95 13.73 19.39
C LYS A 169 3.71 12.92 19.65
N ASN A 170 3.89 11.63 19.85
CA ASN A 170 2.83 10.74 20.31
C ASN A 170 2.19 11.30 21.59
N ASN A 171 0.88 11.32 21.64
CA ASN A 171 0.10 11.73 22.78
C ASN A 171 -1.25 11.03 22.80
N PHE A 172 -1.94 11.10 23.94
CA PHE A 172 -3.21 10.40 24.13
C PHE A 172 -4.34 10.99 23.28
N GLU A 173 -4.33 12.30 23.04
CA GLU A 173 -5.34 12.97 22.19
C GLU A 173 -5.25 12.45 20.75
N SER A 174 -4.04 12.34 20.18
CA SER A 174 -3.86 11.77 18.84
C SER A 174 -4.36 10.34 18.74
N ALA A 175 -4.09 9.52 19.77
CA ALA A 175 -4.59 8.14 19.82
C ALA A 175 -6.13 8.08 19.86
N LEU A 176 -6.79 8.98 20.59
CA LEU A 176 -8.25 9.06 20.62
C LEU A 176 -8.83 9.51 19.27
N CYS A 177 -8.17 10.46 18.59
CA CYS A 177 -8.59 10.92 17.27
C CYS A 177 -8.48 9.81 16.23
N GLU A 178 -7.38 9.05 16.24
CA GLU A 178 -7.21 7.87 15.38
C GLU A 178 -8.27 6.80 15.68
N ALA A 179 -8.49 6.48 16.94
CA ALA A 179 -9.50 5.49 17.35
C ALA A 179 -10.92 5.93 16.91
N ALA A 180 -11.26 7.21 17.06
CA ALA A 180 -12.54 7.75 16.60
C ALA A 180 -12.69 7.60 15.07
N PHE A 181 -11.64 7.92 14.30
CA PHE A 181 -11.64 7.76 12.86
C PHE A 181 -11.75 6.30 12.43
N MET A 182 -11.07 5.37 13.11
CA MET A 182 -11.12 3.94 12.83
C MET A 182 -12.52 3.33 12.99
N THR A 183 -13.40 3.92 13.80
CA THR A 183 -14.81 3.51 13.83
C THR A 183 -15.49 3.67 12.47
N GLY A 184 -15.02 4.62 11.65
CA GLY A 184 -15.44 4.80 10.27
C GLY A 184 -14.94 3.66 9.35
N PHE A 185 -13.77 3.09 9.60
CA PHE A 185 -13.28 1.90 8.90
C PHE A 185 -14.19 0.70 9.17
N GLU A 186 -14.46 0.42 10.43
CA GLU A 186 -15.31 -0.71 10.83
C GLU A 186 -16.75 -0.58 10.30
N ARG A 187 -17.34 0.62 10.40
CA ARG A 187 -18.67 0.90 9.84
C ARG A 187 -18.72 0.69 8.33
N ASN A 188 -17.61 0.88 7.63
CA ASN A 188 -17.46 0.74 6.19
C ASN A 188 -16.55 -0.43 5.80
N ALA A 189 -16.55 -1.53 6.54
CA ALA A 189 -15.68 -2.69 6.28
C ALA A 189 -15.94 -3.37 4.92
N ASP A 190 -17.08 -3.09 4.31
CA ASP A 190 -17.39 -3.48 2.93
C ASP A 190 -16.67 -2.64 1.86
N VAL A 191 -16.04 -1.52 2.26
CA VAL A 191 -15.19 -0.66 1.43
C VAL A 191 -13.76 -0.68 1.93
N VAL A 192 -13.52 -0.41 3.21
CA VAL A 192 -12.18 -0.40 3.81
C VAL A 192 -11.83 -1.80 4.26
N HIS A 193 -11.04 -2.50 3.45
CA HIS A 193 -10.70 -3.90 3.71
C HIS A 193 -9.48 -4.09 4.60
N MET A 194 -8.57 -3.14 4.60
CA MET A 194 -7.32 -3.21 5.38
C MET A 194 -6.88 -1.82 5.82
N CYS A 195 -6.17 -1.77 6.93
CA CYS A 195 -5.45 -0.57 7.36
C CYS A 195 -4.16 -0.95 8.09
N THR A 196 -3.13 -0.12 7.94
CA THR A 196 -1.84 -0.28 8.60
C THR A 196 -1.33 1.06 9.09
N TYR A 197 -0.88 1.10 10.34
CA TYR A 197 -0.28 2.30 10.92
C TYR A 197 1.16 2.48 10.41
N ALA A 198 1.54 3.71 10.09
CA ALA A 198 2.89 4.01 9.65
C ALA A 198 3.41 5.34 10.26
N PRO A 199 4.69 5.35 10.71
CA PRO A 199 5.57 4.20 10.95
C PRO A 199 5.10 3.34 12.12
N LEU A 200 5.22 2.02 12.01
CA LEU A 200 4.76 1.10 13.05
C LEU A 200 5.79 0.93 14.17
N PHE A 201 7.04 0.69 13.81
CA PHE A 201 8.12 0.39 14.74
C PHE A 201 9.20 1.47 14.75
N ALA A 202 9.67 1.83 15.93
CA ALA A 202 10.82 2.71 16.10
C ALA A 202 11.75 2.20 17.20
N HIS A 203 13.06 2.18 16.91
CA HIS A 203 14.08 1.97 17.91
C HIS A 203 14.35 3.27 18.65
N VAL A 204 14.40 3.25 19.97
CA VAL A 204 14.55 4.46 20.80
C VAL A 204 15.83 5.27 20.52
N GLU A 205 16.88 4.61 20.03
CA GLU A 205 18.17 5.23 19.70
C GLU A 205 18.34 5.56 18.21
N GLY A 206 17.43 5.09 17.32
CA GLY A 206 17.61 5.18 15.88
C GLY A 206 16.31 5.38 15.10
N TRP A 207 15.45 6.27 15.56
CA TRP A 207 14.21 6.60 14.85
C TRP A 207 14.46 7.71 13.79
N GLN A 208 13.69 7.65 12.72
CA GLN A 208 13.76 8.62 11.61
C GLN A 208 12.51 9.52 11.56
N TRP A 209 11.33 8.96 11.85
CA TRP A 209 10.04 9.64 11.75
C TRP A 209 9.34 9.70 13.10
N ARG A 210 8.37 10.60 13.25
CA ARG A 210 7.42 10.67 14.37
C ARG A 210 6.07 11.19 13.88
N PRO A 211 4.95 10.75 14.48
CA PRO A 211 4.86 9.76 15.55
C PRO A 211 5.10 8.32 15.04
N ASP A 212 5.50 7.43 15.93
CA ASP A 212 5.62 5.98 15.69
C ASP A 212 4.74 5.24 16.70
N LEU A 213 4.19 4.08 16.34
CA LEU A 213 3.23 3.41 17.23
C LEU A 213 3.89 2.58 18.32
N ILE A 214 4.92 1.79 17.98
CA ILE A 214 5.59 0.87 18.91
C ILE A 214 7.07 1.23 19.00
N TRP A 215 7.51 1.52 20.21
CA TRP A 215 8.90 1.85 20.53
C TRP A 215 9.59 0.69 21.28
N PHE A 216 10.82 0.35 20.93
CA PHE A 216 11.60 -0.71 21.54
C PHE A 216 13.10 -0.38 21.63
#